data_8ec3f5c1d7e0106688939018fc27fde3
#
_entry.id   8ec3f5c1d7e0106688939018fc27fde3
#
_cell.length_a   1.000
_cell.length_b   1.000
_cell.length_c   1.000
_cell.angle_alpha   90.00
_cell.angle_beta   90.00
_cell.angle_gamma   90.00
#
_symmetry.space_group_name_H-M   'P 1'
#
loop_
_entity.id
_entity.type
_entity.pdbx_description
1 polymer ?
#
loop_
_entity_poly.entity_id
_entity_poly.type
_entity_poly.pdbx_seq_one_letter_code
_entity_poly.pdbx_strand_id
1 'polypeptide(L)'
;MTGKSRWAASAAAIVGSAAALAIAAAVATSAQPAIADDSCPNGGTVRFGVEPYDTAARLVPIYEKVGKLIGDQVGCKVQVYVATGYNAEIEAMRNDKLEIGEFGPLGYVLAHQVAKAEAVAAFGTADGKPDTYWASIVTYPSSGIKTVADIRGRSFAFSDPASTSGHLFPAYGLRKAGLDPDKDVKAIYGGSHTASFEAIYNHKVDAGELNSEQLESAKQRGHYKDGDLVFLWKSDAIPTDPIAVRGDLPEAFKKKLTNVLQHLDLTSLDPADRKSMVGAGITQLVPQTDQAYDGIRDLVKTLNIDLAKLS
;
A
#
# COMPACT_ATOMS: atom_id res chain seq x y z
N MET A 1 -9.48 -95.83 26.72
CA MET A 1 -10.49 -96.26 27.73
C MET A 1 -11.59 -95.18 27.62
N THR A 2 -12.67 -95.61 27.02
CA THR A 2 -14.04 -95.70 27.48
C THR A 2 -14.69 -94.31 27.76
N GLY A 3 -15.72 -93.94 27.16
CA GLY A 3 -16.80 -94.59 26.41
C GLY A 3 -18.06 -93.69 26.42
N LYS A 4 -18.78 -93.75 25.32
CA LYS A 4 -20.27 -93.77 25.22
C LYS A 4 -21.06 -92.70 26.00
N SER A 5 -22.13 -92.15 25.53
CA SER A 5 -23.16 -92.44 24.51
C SER A 5 -24.15 -91.32 24.40
N ARG A 6 -24.62 -90.94 23.20
CA ARG A 6 -25.98 -90.87 22.68
C ARG A 6 -27.08 -90.49 23.65
N TRP A 7 -27.89 -89.48 23.31
CA TRP A 7 -29.28 -89.64 22.86
C TRP A 7 -29.80 -88.38 22.19
N ALA A 8 -30.52 -88.54 21.10
CA ALA A 8 -31.21 -87.53 20.31
C ALA A 8 -32.65 -87.33 20.85
N ALA A 9 -33.16 -86.18 20.67
CA ALA A 9 -34.60 -85.97 20.56
C ALA A 9 -34.89 -84.73 19.74
N SER A 10 -35.59 -84.92 18.65
CA SER A 10 -36.16 -83.89 17.76
C SER A 10 -37.39 -83.28 18.37
N ALA A 11 -37.61 -81.98 18.17
CA ALA A 11 -38.94 -81.39 18.16
C ALA A 11 -38.97 -80.11 17.34
N ALA A 12 -39.99 -80.02 16.58
CA ALA A 12 -40.38 -79.26 15.47
C ALA A 12 -40.36 -77.71 15.52
N ALA A 13 -40.34 -77.20 14.35
CA ALA A 13 -40.43 -75.78 13.91
C ALA A 13 -41.65 -74.99 14.43
N ILE A 14 -41.40 -73.70 14.64
CA ILE A 14 -42.43 -72.67 14.32
C ILE A 14 -41.71 -71.49 13.71
N VAL A 15 -42.09 -71.21 12.43
CA VAL A 15 -41.69 -70.08 11.64
C VAL A 15 -42.47 -68.87 12.14
N GLY A 16 -41.75 -67.89 12.64
CA GLY A 16 -42.29 -66.55 12.95
C GLY A 16 -41.52 -65.49 12.22
N SER A 17 -41.99 -65.06 11.07
CA SER A 17 -41.44 -63.95 10.30
C SER A 17 -41.78 -62.66 11.01
N ALA A 18 -40.78 -62.06 11.69
CA ALA A 18 -40.83 -60.67 12.15
C ALA A 18 -40.13 -59.78 11.13
N ALA A 19 -40.87 -59.06 10.30
CA ALA A 19 -40.37 -58.02 9.44
C ALA A 19 -39.94 -56.82 10.28
N ALA A 20 -38.64 -56.64 10.45
CA ALA A 20 -38.09 -55.45 11.08
C ALA A 20 -38.06 -54.31 10.00
N LEU A 21 -39.04 -53.38 10.10
CA LEU A 21 -38.92 -52.09 9.37
C LEU A 21 -37.79 -51.27 9.99
N ALA A 22 -36.67 -51.20 9.30
CA ALA A 22 -35.60 -50.22 9.61
C ALA A 22 -36.03 -48.84 9.07
N ILE A 23 -36.53 -47.96 9.94
CA ILE A 23 -36.75 -46.56 9.63
C ILE A 23 -35.37 -45.90 9.65
N ALA A 24 -34.78 -45.69 8.46
CA ALA A 24 -33.59 -44.85 8.30
C ALA A 24 -34.02 -43.38 8.48
N ALA A 25 -33.85 -42.84 9.70
CA ALA A 25 -33.94 -41.41 9.95
C ALA A 25 -32.79 -40.70 9.21
N ALA A 26 -33.07 -40.15 8.04
CA ALA A 26 -32.13 -39.25 7.38
C ALA A 26 -32.00 -37.99 8.25
N VAL A 27 -30.92 -37.88 9.01
CA VAL A 27 -30.55 -36.64 9.68
C VAL A 27 -30.09 -35.70 8.58
N ALA A 28 -31.00 -34.88 8.07
CA ALA A 28 -30.63 -33.73 7.24
C ALA A 28 -29.89 -32.74 8.13
N THR A 29 -28.54 -32.80 8.14
CA THR A 29 -27.72 -31.76 8.67
C THR A 29 -27.95 -30.53 7.79
N SER A 30 -28.83 -29.64 8.21
CA SER A 30 -28.92 -28.30 7.65
C SER A 30 -27.60 -27.61 7.94
N ALA A 31 -26.74 -27.50 6.91
CA ALA A 31 -25.60 -26.63 6.97
C ALA A 31 -26.13 -25.20 7.19
N GLN A 32 -26.09 -24.71 8.41
CA GLN A 32 -26.32 -23.29 8.66
C GLN A 32 -25.28 -22.54 7.83
N PRO A 33 -25.69 -21.52 7.06
CA PRO A 33 -24.73 -20.66 6.42
C PRO A 33 -23.84 -20.09 7.53
N ALA A 34 -22.52 -20.27 7.39
CA ALA A 34 -21.57 -19.66 8.28
C ALA A 34 -21.85 -18.14 8.28
N ILE A 35 -22.19 -17.59 9.44
CA ILE A 35 -22.32 -16.13 9.58
C ILE A 35 -20.93 -15.59 9.21
N ALA A 36 -20.87 -14.79 8.13
CA ALA A 36 -19.63 -14.20 7.71
C ALA A 36 -19.10 -13.32 8.86
N ASP A 37 -17.88 -13.62 9.33
CA ASP A 37 -17.26 -12.88 10.43
C ASP A 37 -16.80 -11.51 9.92
N ASP A 38 -17.51 -10.45 10.31
CA ASP A 38 -17.17 -9.06 10.05
C ASP A 38 -16.56 -8.37 11.28
N SER A 39 -16.17 -9.16 12.28
CA SER A 39 -15.56 -8.64 13.50
C SER A 39 -14.21 -7.97 13.22
N CYS A 40 -13.88 -7.02 14.08
CA CYS A 40 -12.59 -6.33 14.00
C CYS A 40 -11.44 -7.30 14.26
N PRO A 41 -10.37 -7.26 13.46
CA PRO A 41 -9.19 -8.09 13.68
C PRO A 41 -8.46 -7.70 14.98
N ASN A 42 -7.49 -8.52 15.40
CA ASN A 42 -6.56 -8.24 16.50
C ASN A 42 -7.24 -7.76 17.79
N GLY A 43 -8.36 -8.39 18.16
CA GLY A 43 -9.08 -8.03 19.37
C GLY A 43 -9.71 -6.63 19.34
N GLY A 44 -10.12 -6.17 18.17
CA GLY A 44 -10.81 -4.89 18.00
C GLY A 44 -9.97 -3.80 17.35
N THR A 45 -8.77 -4.10 16.87
CA THR A 45 -7.83 -3.10 16.31
C THR A 45 -7.48 -3.38 14.87
N VAL A 46 -7.61 -2.38 14.01
CA VAL A 46 -7.09 -2.30 12.64
C VAL A 46 -5.79 -1.51 12.66
N ARG A 47 -4.74 -2.03 12.07
CA ARG A 47 -3.43 -1.39 11.99
C ARG A 47 -3.27 -0.79 10.61
N PHE A 48 -2.99 0.51 10.57
CA PHE A 48 -2.85 1.30 9.36
C PHE A 48 -1.40 1.78 9.22
N GLY A 49 -0.68 1.26 8.22
CA GLY A 49 0.66 1.67 7.81
C GLY A 49 0.62 2.90 6.92
N VAL A 50 1.62 3.74 7.04
CA VAL A 50 1.82 4.94 6.21
C VAL A 50 3.28 5.03 5.81
N GLU A 51 3.54 5.25 4.53
CA GLU A 51 4.89 5.49 4.01
C GLU A 51 5.54 6.73 4.64
N PRO A 52 6.83 6.71 4.93
CA PRO A 52 7.54 7.85 5.52
C PRO A 52 7.97 8.87 4.44
N TYR A 53 7.06 9.38 3.63
CA TYR A 53 7.38 10.39 2.61
C TYR A 53 7.74 11.75 3.22
N ASP A 54 7.29 12.02 4.45
CA ASP A 54 7.71 13.13 5.30
C ASP A 54 8.06 12.61 6.71
N THR A 55 8.39 13.47 7.63
CA THR A 55 8.73 13.10 9.01
C THR A 55 7.52 12.52 9.76
N ALA A 56 7.74 11.49 10.58
CA ALA A 56 6.68 10.91 11.43
C ALA A 56 6.00 11.96 12.33
N ALA A 57 6.73 12.97 12.80
CA ALA A 57 6.19 14.05 13.61
C ALA A 57 5.09 14.86 12.88
N ARG A 58 5.11 14.86 11.54
CA ARG A 58 4.10 15.53 10.71
C ARG A 58 3.01 14.57 10.25
N LEU A 59 3.36 13.36 9.86
CA LEU A 59 2.41 12.39 9.33
C LEU A 59 1.50 11.82 10.41
N VAL A 60 2.05 11.43 11.56
CA VAL A 60 1.27 10.76 12.62
C VAL A 60 0.01 11.55 13.02
N PRO A 61 0.08 12.86 13.39
CA PRO A 61 -1.12 13.58 13.82
C PRO A 61 -2.21 13.68 12.75
N ILE A 62 -1.83 13.71 11.46
CA ILE A 62 -2.77 13.81 10.34
C ILE A 62 -3.44 12.45 10.11
N TYR A 63 -2.64 11.40 10.00
CA TYR A 63 -3.16 10.06 9.73
C TYR A 63 -3.90 9.46 10.93
N GLU A 64 -3.61 9.86 12.17
CA GLU A 64 -4.45 9.51 13.33
C GLU A 64 -5.88 10.06 13.18
N LYS A 65 -6.05 11.26 12.62
CA LYS A 65 -7.38 11.81 12.32
C LYS A 65 -8.08 11.00 11.21
N VAL A 66 -7.35 10.63 10.14
CA VAL A 66 -7.87 9.73 9.09
C VAL A 66 -8.24 8.38 9.69
N GLY A 67 -7.36 7.80 10.50
CA GLY A 67 -7.61 6.54 11.20
C GLY A 67 -8.85 6.60 12.09
N LYS A 68 -9.08 7.74 12.77
CA LYS A 68 -10.31 7.93 13.55
C LYS A 68 -11.55 7.94 12.66
N LEU A 69 -11.53 8.63 11.51
CA LEU A 69 -12.66 8.64 10.59
C LEU A 69 -12.98 7.23 10.05
N ILE A 70 -11.94 6.44 9.71
CA ILE A 70 -12.11 5.03 9.32
C ILE A 70 -12.71 4.23 10.47
N GLY A 71 -12.15 4.37 11.67
CA GLY A 71 -12.54 3.62 12.86
C GLY A 71 -14.00 3.87 13.26
N ASP A 72 -14.44 5.12 13.24
CA ASP A 72 -15.82 5.52 13.55
C ASP A 72 -16.83 4.84 12.59
N GLN A 73 -16.47 4.64 11.32
CA GLN A 73 -17.35 4.04 10.32
C GLN A 73 -17.27 2.50 10.29
N VAL A 74 -16.08 1.94 10.47
CA VAL A 74 -15.91 0.48 10.47
C VAL A 74 -16.25 -0.16 11.82
N GLY A 75 -16.35 0.64 12.89
CA GLY A 75 -16.65 0.18 14.25
C GLY A 75 -15.45 -0.50 14.92
N CYS A 76 -14.22 -0.17 14.54
CA CYS A 76 -12.98 -0.73 15.10
C CYS A 76 -12.07 0.41 15.59
N LYS A 77 -11.19 0.13 16.54
CA LYS A 77 -10.07 1.03 16.81
C LYS A 77 -9.11 0.99 15.62
N VAL A 78 -8.72 2.12 15.08
CA VAL A 78 -7.62 2.20 14.09
C VAL A 78 -6.37 2.72 14.78
N GLN A 79 -5.25 2.03 14.59
CA GLN A 79 -3.94 2.42 15.09
C GLN A 79 -3.02 2.68 13.90
N VAL A 80 -2.48 3.89 13.85
CA VAL A 80 -1.62 4.36 12.76
C VAL A 80 -0.15 4.12 13.09
N TYR A 81 0.60 3.69 12.09
CA TYR A 81 2.04 3.47 12.16
C TYR A 81 2.70 4.12 10.94
N VAL A 82 3.51 5.14 11.15
CA VAL A 82 4.42 5.61 10.11
C VAL A 82 5.64 4.71 10.11
N ALA A 83 5.92 4.08 8.98
CA ALA A 83 7.02 3.13 8.83
C ALA A 83 8.39 3.82 8.94
N THR A 84 9.44 3.05 9.17
CA THR A 84 10.82 3.56 9.20
C THR A 84 11.48 3.64 7.82
N GLY A 85 10.81 3.11 6.79
CA GLY A 85 11.20 3.09 5.39
C GLY A 85 10.10 2.42 4.57
N TYR A 86 10.10 2.62 3.29
CA TYR A 86 9.07 2.09 2.37
C TYR A 86 8.99 0.56 2.42
N ASN A 87 10.15 -0.10 2.36
CA ASN A 87 10.19 -1.57 2.49
C ASN A 87 9.77 -2.07 3.86
N ALA A 88 9.98 -1.30 4.93
CA ALA A 88 9.55 -1.70 6.27
C ALA A 88 8.02 -1.77 6.37
N GLU A 89 7.29 -0.93 5.67
CA GLU A 89 5.83 -1.00 5.58
C GLU A 89 5.37 -2.23 4.80
N ILE A 90 5.98 -2.48 3.64
CA ILE A 90 5.69 -3.67 2.81
C ILE A 90 5.91 -4.95 3.62
N GLU A 91 7.04 -5.06 4.31
CA GLU A 91 7.34 -6.20 5.16
C GLU A 91 6.41 -6.29 6.39
N ALA A 92 5.97 -5.17 6.95
CA ALA A 92 4.97 -5.18 8.02
C ALA A 92 3.64 -5.77 7.54
N MET A 93 3.16 -5.41 6.35
CA MET A 93 1.95 -5.99 5.77
C MET A 93 2.15 -7.47 5.43
N ARG A 94 3.28 -7.84 4.83
CA ARG A 94 3.64 -9.25 4.51
C ARG A 94 3.64 -10.16 5.73
N ASN A 95 4.02 -9.63 6.88
CA ASN A 95 4.11 -10.35 8.15
C ASN A 95 2.87 -10.16 9.04
N ASP A 96 1.71 -9.86 8.44
CA ASP A 96 0.43 -9.72 9.14
C ASP A 96 0.45 -8.66 10.26
N LYS A 97 1.24 -7.59 10.11
CA LYS A 97 1.30 -6.49 11.08
C LYS A 97 0.48 -5.27 10.67
N LEU A 98 -0.05 -5.25 9.46
CA LEU A 98 -0.93 -4.20 8.94
C LEU A 98 -2.15 -4.81 8.26
N GLU A 99 -3.30 -4.20 8.41
CA GLU A 99 -4.55 -4.49 7.69
C GLU A 99 -4.78 -3.49 6.57
N ILE A 100 -4.30 -2.26 6.75
CA ILE A 100 -4.35 -1.17 5.77
C ILE A 100 -2.92 -0.67 5.56
N GLY A 101 -2.57 -0.30 4.33
CA GLY A 101 -1.35 0.41 4.00
C GLY A 101 -1.63 1.55 3.01
N GLU A 102 -0.98 2.66 3.21
CA GLU A 102 -0.89 3.75 2.24
C GLU A 102 0.50 3.68 1.61
N PHE A 103 0.54 3.35 0.34
CA PHE A 103 1.77 3.09 -0.42
C PHE A 103 1.91 4.05 -1.59
N GLY A 104 3.11 4.45 -1.92
CA GLY A 104 3.35 4.98 -3.25
C GLY A 104 3.13 3.90 -4.33
N PRO A 105 2.84 4.26 -5.59
CA PRO A 105 2.50 3.30 -6.65
C PRO A 105 3.50 2.15 -6.85
N LEU A 106 4.82 2.40 -6.75
CA LEU A 106 5.84 1.34 -6.83
C LEU A 106 5.83 0.47 -5.57
N GLY A 107 5.74 1.09 -4.38
CA GLY A 107 5.61 0.38 -3.11
C GLY A 107 4.39 -0.54 -3.11
N TYR A 108 3.26 -0.06 -3.66
CA TYR A 108 2.07 -0.89 -3.85
C TYR A 108 2.31 -2.07 -4.80
N VAL A 109 2.95 -1.85 -5.95
CA VAL A 109 3.27 -2.96 -6.87
C VAL A 109 4.10 -4.04 -6.18
N LEU A 110 5.06 -3.65 -5.34
CA LEU A 110 5.83 -4.57 -4.49
C LEU A 110 4.94 -5.25 -3.46
N ALA A 111 4.16 -4.50 -2.69
CA ALA A 111 3.27 -5.02 -1.64
C ALA A 111 2.21 -5.98 -2.22
N HIS A 112 1.68 -5.69 -3.41
CA HIS A 112 0.77 -6.60 -4.11
C HIS A 112 1.44 -7.94 -4.40
N GLN A 113 2.69 -7.93 -4.86
CA GLN A 113 3.42 -9.14 -5.22
C GLN A 113 3.81 -10.00 -4.00
N VAL A 114 4.26 -9.38 -2.90
CA VAL A 114 4.86 -10.10 -1.77
C VAL A 114 4.01 -10.15 -0.51
N ALA A 115 3.09 -9.19 -0.34
CA ALA A 115 2.24 -9.04 0.84
C ALA A 115 0.74 -9.20 0.54
N LYS A 116 0.35 -9.57 -0.69
CA LYS A 116 -1.05 -9.70 -1.14
C LYS A 116 -1.87 -8.42 -0.94
N ALA A 117 -1.23 -7.25 -1.02
CA ALA A 117 -1.95 -5.99 -0.92
C ALA A 117 -2.95 -5.83 -2.08
N GLU A 118 -4.16 -5.41 -1.78
CA GLU A 118 -5.21 -5.13 -2.75
C GLU A 118 -5.56 -3.64 -2.70
N ALA A 119 -5.24 -2.87 -3.77
CA ALA A 119 -5.65 -1.47 -3.87
C ALA A 119 -7.18 -1.40 -3.92
N VAL A 120 -7.78 -0.67 -3.01
CA VAL A 120 -9.23 -0.53 -2.92
C VAL A 120 -9.70 0.92 -3.02
N ALA A 121 -8.86 1.87 -2.64
CA ALA A 121 -9.15 3.29 -2.70
C ALA A 121 -7.88 4.08 -3.04
N ALA A 122 -8.05 5.35 -3.38
CA ALA A 122 -6.96 6.31 -3.53
C ALA A 122 -7.44 7.71 -3.11
N PHE A 123 -6.52 8.62 -2.90
CA PHE A 123 -6.85 10.01 -2.64
C PHE A 123 -7.54 10.64 -3.84
N GLY A 124 -8.66 11.33 -3.57
CA GLY A 124 -9.52 11.90 -4.59
C GLY A 124 -9.85 13.36 -4.35
N THR A 125 -10.06 14.07 -5.44
CA THR A 125 -10.46 15.46 -5.49
C THR A 125 -11.98 15.63 -5.39
N ALA A 126 -12.45 16.85 -5.28
CA ALA A 126 -13.87 17.15 -5.10
C ALA A 126 -14.77 16.71 -6.28
N ASP A 127 -14.20 16.46 -7.45
CA ASP A 127 -14.93 15.93 -8.61
C ASP A 127 -15.10 14.40 -8.59
N GLY A 128 -14.65 13.74 -7.52
CA GLY A 128 -14.79 12.29 -7.33
C GLY A 128 -13.81 11.44 -8.12
N LYS A 129 -12.75 12.03 -8.64
CA LYS A 129 -11.70 11.29 -9.37
C LYS A 129 -10.45 11.11 -8.51
N PRO A 130 -9.71 10.00 -8.72
CA PRO A 130 -8.38 9.86 -8.17
C PRO A 130 -7.50 11.03 -8.59
N ASP A 131 -6.69 11.54 -7.68
CA ASP A 131 -5.69 12.57 -7.97
C ASP A 131 -4.51 12.00 -8.75
N THR A 132 -3.67 12.88 -9.26
CA THR A 132 -2.40 12.54 -9.91
C THR A 132 -1.34 13.52 -9.50
N TYR A 133 -0.11 13.07 -9.52
CA TYR A 133 1.05 13.89 -9.22
C TYR A 133 2.15 13.68 -10.27
N TRP A 134 3.31 14.32 -10.14
CA TRP A 134 4.43 14.17 -11.05
C TRP A 134 5.76 14.17 -10.30
N ALA A 135 6.75 13.49 -10.91
CA ALA A 135 8.13 13.50 -10.49
C ALA A 135 8.95 14.49 -11.33
N SER A 136 10.03 14.99 -10.77
CA SER A 136 11.00 15.81 -11.50
C SER A 136 12.43 15.52 -11.09
N ILE A 137 13.36 15.99 -11.93
CA ILE A 137 14.77 16.13 -11.63
C ILE A 137 15.05 17.62 -11.52
N VAL A 138 15.62 18.04 -10.39
CA VAL A 138 15.90 19.44 -10.10
C VAL A 138 17.36 19.65 -9.67
N THR A 139 17.79 20.90 -9.80
CA THR A 139 19.05 21.40 -9.29
C THR A 139 18.87 22.84 -8.81
N TYR A 140 19.87 23.47 -8.22
CA TYR A 140 19.84 24.89 -7.85
C TYR A 140 20.57 25.76 -8.89
N PRO A 141 20.20 27.06 -9.05
CA PRO A 141 20.72 27.92 -10.12
C PRO A 141 22.23 28.02 -10.21
N SER A 142 22.93 28.01 -9.07
CA SER A 142 24.40 28.12 -9.02
C SER A 142 25.16 26.80 -9.20
N SER A 143 24.47 25.67 -9.44
CA SER A 143 25.07 24.34 -9.65
C SER A 143 25.92 24.23 -10.91
N GLY A 144 25.64 25.07 -11.91
CA GLY A 144 26.21 24.97 -13.24
C GLY A 144 25.57 23.88 -14.12
N ILE A 145 24.61 23.10 -13.60
CA ILE A 145 23.88 22.04 -14.32
C ILE A 145 22.73 22.69 -15.12
N LYS A 146 22.68 22.45 -16.42
CA LYS A 146 21.66 23.02 -17.32
C LYS A 146 20.77 21.96 -17.94
N THR A 147 21.23 20.72 -18.01
CA THR A 147 20.51 19.58 -18.58
C THR A 147 20.68 18.38 -17.67
N VAL A 148 19.81 17.36 -17.82
CA VAL A 148 19.94 16.10 -17.08
C VAL A 148 21.29 15.41 -17.38
N ALA A 149 21.81 15.53 -18.60
CA ALA A 149 23.10 14.94 -18.98
C ALA A 149 24.30 15.53 -18.21
N ASP A 150 24.21 16.78 -17.75
CA ASP A 150 25.26 17.46 -16.98
C ASP A 150 25.38 16.90 -15.54
N ILE A 151 24.44 16.04 -15.13
CA ILE A 151 24.48 15.35 -13.81
C ILE A 151 25.55 14.24 -13.79
N ARG A 152 26.13 13.87 -14.93
CA ARG A 152 27.18 12.85 -14.98
C ARG A 152 28.33 13.15 -14.00
N GLY A 153 28.61 12.19 -13.10
CA GLY A 153 29.62 12.28 -12.07
C GLY A 153 29.27 13.17 -10.88
N ARG A 154 28.09 13.78 -10.88
CA ARG A 154 27.56 14.64 -9.80
C ARG A 154 26.86 13.83 -8.72
N SER A 155 26.68 14.45 -7.55
CA SER A 155 25.83 13.89 -6.48
C SER A 155 24.34 14.08 -6.80
N PHE A 156 23.55 13.03 -6.55
CA PHE A 156 22.12 13.02 -6.83
C PHE A 156 21.34 12.42 -5.64
N ALA A 157 20.37 13.17 -5.13
CA ALA A 157 19.50 12.69 -4.06
C ALA A 157 18.27 12.01 -4.63
N PHE A 158 18.09 10.73 -4.27
CA PHE A 158 16.82 9.99 -4.35
C PHE A 158 16.16 9.98 -2.97
N SER A 159 14.84 9.72 -2.88
CA SER A 159 14.19 9.55 -1.58
C SER A 159 14.42 8.14 -1.00
N ASP A 160 13.78 7.13 -1.56
CA ASP A 160 13.86 5.73 -1.13
C ASP A 160 13.87 4.81 -2.37
N PRO A 161 14.59 3.68 -2.35
CA PRO A 161 14.64 2.74 -3.48
C PRO A 161 13.26 2.25 -3.95
N ALA A 162 12.29 2.11 -3.06
CA ALA A 162 10.92 1.68 -3.37
C ALA A 162 9.98 2.85 -3.72
N SER A 163 10.49 4.09 -3.75
CA SER A 163 9.68 5.26 -4.10
C SER A 163 9.46 5.38 -5.61
N THR A 164 8.23 5.67 -6.00
CA THR A 164 7.84 5.93 -7.39
C THR A 164 8.46 7.22 -7.91
N SER A 165 8.09 8.35 -7.31
CA SER A 165 8.52 9.69 -7.74
C SER A 165 9.91 10.06 -7.25
N GLY A 166 10.35 9.43 -6.16
CA GLY A 166 11.65 9.70 -5.55
C GLY A 166 12.79 8.81 -6.05
N HIS A 167 12.48 7.73 -6.80
CA HIS A 167 13.50 6.85 -7.38
C HIS A 167 13.14 6.40 -8.80
N LEU A 168 12.02 5.66 -9.00
CA LEU A 168 11.71 5.01 -10.28
C LEU A 168 11.67 6.01 -11.44
N PHE A 169 10.90 7.08 -11.31
CA PHE A 169 10.76 8.08 -12.38
C PHE A 169 12.02 8.94 -12.57
N PRO A 170 12.72 9.44 -11.54
CA PRO A 170 14.01 10.11 -11.72
C PRO A 170 15.05 9.20 -12.37
N ALA A 171 15.15 7.92 -11.99
CA ALA A 171 16.04 6.96 -12.64
C ALA A 171 15.70 6.79 -14.13
N TYR A 172 14.40 6.76 -14.47
CA TYR A 172 13.97 6.78 -15.87
C TYR A 172 14.39 8.07 -16.59
N GLY A 173 14.21 9.23 -15.97
CA GLY A 173 14.63 10.52 -16.52
C GLY A 173 16.14 10.57 -16.77
N LEU A 174 16.95 10.05 -15.85
CA LEU A 174 18.42 9.92 -16.03
C LEU A 174 18.74 9.00 -17.21
N ARG A 175 18.12 7.82 -17.28
CA ARG A 175 18.35 6.88 -18.41
C ARG A 175 17.94 7.46 -19.77
N LYS A 176 16.85 8.22 -19.84
CA LYS A 176 16.46 8.93 -21.08
C LYS A 176 17.51 9.94 -21.54
N ALA A 177 18.27 10.51 -20.62
CA ALA A 177 19.39 11.41 -20.90
C ALA A 177 20.73 10.68 -21.14
N GLY A 178 20.73 9.35 -21.22
CA GLY A 178 21.92 8.52 -21.44
C GLY A 178 22.79 8.33 -20.22
N LEU A 179 22.22 8.47 -19.00
CA LEU A 179 22.91 8.23 -17.73
C LEU A 179 22.42 6.93 -17.11
N ASP A 180 23.33 6.10 -16.63
CA ASP A 180 23.03 4.98 -15.76
C ASP A 180 22.94 5.50 -14.30
N PRO A 181 21.77 5.45 -13.64
CA PRO A 181 21.60 5.99 -12.30
C PRO A 181 22.48 5.31 -11.26
N ASP A 182 22.92 4.06 -11.51
CA ASP A 182 23.75 3.28 -10.58
C ASP A 182 25.25 3.53 -10.77
N LYS A 183 25.66 4.07 -11.93
CA LYS A 183 27.08 4.19 -12.29
C LYS A 183 27.51 5.61 -12.63
N ASP A 184 26.63 6.37 -13.27
CA ASP A 184 26.97 7.69 -13.84
C ASP A 184 26.69 8.84 -12.87
N VAL A 185 26.01 8.59 -11.73
CA VAL A 185 25.77 9.59 -10.69
C VAL A 185 26.23 9.06 -9.33
N LYS A 186 26.53 9.97 -8.41
CA LYS A 186 26.82 9.60 -7.01
C LYS A 186 25.50 9.62 -6.25
N ALA A 187 24.77 8.50 -6.33
CA ALA A 187 23.44 8.35 -5.72
C ALA A 187 23.52 8.41 -4.19
N ILE A 188 22.60 9.15 -3.59
CA ILE A 188 22.37 9.25 -2.14
C ILE A 188 20.87 9.08 -1.92
N TYR A 189 20.49 8.25 -0.97
CA TYR A 189 19.09 8.06 -0.58
C TYR A 189 18.83 8.81 0.73
N GLY A 190 17.88 9.78 0.68
CA GLY A 190 17.52 10.61 1.83
C GLY A 190 16.62 9.90 2.84
N GLY A 191 15.94 8.83 2.43
CA GLY A 191 14.96 8.09 3.22
C GLY A 191 13.55 8.69 3.19
N SER A 192 13.39 9.93 2.69
CA SER A 192 12.10 10.59 2.47
C SER A 192 12.23 11.70 1.44
N HIS A 193 11.08 12.14 0.87
CA HIS A 193 11.07 13.30 -0.06
C HIS A 193 11.51 14.59 0.62
N THR A 194 11.12 14.79 1.88
CA THR A 194 11.56 15.96 2.65
C THR A 194 13.08 15.99 2.81
N ALA A 195 13.72 14.86 3.12
CA ALA A 195 15.16 14.81 3.29
C ALA A 195 15.92 15.03 1.97
N SER A 196 15.41 14.46 0.84
CA SER A 196 15.96 14.72 -0.50
C SER A 196 15.86 16.19 -0.87
N PHE A 197 14.68 16.78 -0.69
CA PHE A 197 14.46 18.21 -0.94
C PHE A 197 15.43 19.08 -0.14
N GLU A 198 15.53 18.84 1.17
CA GLU A 198 16.45 19.61 2.04
C GLU A 198 17.91 19.45 1.63
N ALA A 199 18.31 18.26 1.16
CA ALA A 199 19.67 18.04 0.68
C ALA A 199 19.98 18.87 -0.56
N ILE A 200 19.05 18.98 -1.50
CA ILE A 200 19.19 19.78 -2.73
C ILE A 200 19.13 21.27 -2.38
N TYR A 201 18.12 21.67 -1.61
CA TYR A 201 17.85 23.06 -1.26
C TYR A 201 19.01 23.70 -0.48
N ASN A 202 19.65 22.93 0.39
CA ASN A 202 20.81 23.35 1.17
C ASN A 202 22.15 23.06 0.45
N HIS A 203 22.14 22.75 -0.84
CA HIS A 203 23.31 22.51 -1.69
C HIS A 203 24.25 21.40 -1.15
N LYS A 204 23.68 20.37 -0.46
CA LYS A 204 24.44 19.21 0.01
C LYS A 204 24.67 18.18 -1.08
N VAL A 205 23.85 18.23 -2.12
CA VAL A 205 23.97 17.46 -3.36
C VAL A 205 23.78 18.38 -4.55
N ASP A 206 24.30 17.99 -5.73
CA ASP A 206 24.28 18.82 -6.92
C ASP A 206 22.90 18.85 -7.61
N ALA A 207 22.18 17.74 -7.57
CA ALA A 207 20.84 17.55 -8.14
C ALA A 207 20.06 16.50 -7.35
N GLY A 208 18.78 16.32 -7.67
CA GLY A 208 17.99 15.27 -7.06
C GLY A 208 16.55 15.27 -7.55
N GLU A 209 15.74 14.42 -6.91
CA GLU A 209 14.33 14.29 -7.15
C GLU A 209 13.53 15.38 -6.41
N LEU A 210 12.39 15.74 -6.99
CA LEU A 210 11.36 16.55 -6.35
C LEU A 210 10.02 16.22 -6.99
N ASN A 211 9.05 15.79 -6.21
CA ASN A 211 7.69 15.60 -6.70
C ASN A 211 6.81 16.83 -6.45
N SER A 212 5.62 16.86 -7.07
CA SER A 212 4.69 17.98 -6.96
C SER A 212 4.17 18.20 -5.56
N GLU A 213 3.98 17.16 -4.80
CA GLU A 213 3.42 17.18 -3.45
C GLU A 213 4.43 17.76 -2.45
N GLN A 214 5.67 17.31 -2.52
CA GLN A 214 6.77 17.88 -1.73
C GLN A 214 7.02 19.35 -2.09
N LEU A 215 6.94 19.71 -3.38
CA LEU A 215 7.05 21.09 -3.82
C LEU A 215 5.95 21.97 -3.21
N GLU A 216 4.69 21.52 -3.26
CA GLU A 216 3.57 22.23 -2.68
C GLU A 216 3.69 22.35 -1.16
N SER A 217 4.09 21.27 -0.50
CA SER A 217 4.37 21.24 0.94
C SER A 217 5.48 22.21 1.32
N ALA A 218 6.57 22.30 0.55
CA ALA A 218 7.66 23.24 0.78
C ALA A 218 7.22 24.70 0.58
N LYS A 219 6.40 24.99 -0.44
CA LYS A 219 5.80 26.32 -0.66
C LYS A 219 4.94 26.76 0.52
N GLN A 220 4.04 25.89 0.98
CA GLN A 220 3.14 26.20 2.11
C GLN A 220 3.90 26.51 3.40
N ARG A 221 5.04 25.87 3.61
CA ARG A 221 5.92 26.11 4.78
C ARG A 221 6.81 27.34 4.62
N GLY A 222 6.80 27.98 3.46
CA GLY A 222 7.72 29.07 3.15
C GLY A 222 9.17 28.64 2.98
N HIS A 223 9.42 27.34 2.78
CA HIS A 223 10.74 26.75 2.55
C HIS A 223 11.13 26.72 1.07
N TYR A 224 10.26 27.17 0.16
CA TYR A 224 10.53 27.24 -1.26
C TYR A 224 9.90 28.51 -1.85
N LYS A 225 10.64 29.18 -2.71
CA LYS A 225 10.17 30.28 -3.57
C LYS A 225 10.46 29.93 -5.03
N ASP A 226 9.61 30.38 -5.94
CA ASP A 226 9.82 30.18 -7.37
C ASP A 226 11.17 30.79 -7.78
N GLY A 227 12.00 29.96 -8.42
CA GLY A 227 13.37 30.29 -8.80
C GLY A 227 14.46 29.73 -7.89
N ASP A 228 14.14 29.22 -6.72
CA ASP A 228 15.13 28.56 -5.82
C ASP A 228 15.72 27.29 -6.46
N LEU A 229 14.93 26.58 -7.27
CA LEU A 229 15.38 25.39 -8.00
C LEU A 229 15.11 25.53 -9.51
N VAL A 230 15.91 24.83 -10.29
CA VAL A 230 15.80 24.68 -11.75
C VAL A 230 15.29 23.27 -12.04
N PHE A 231 14.18 23.18 -12.76
CA PHE A 231 13.61 21.91 -13.20
C PHE A 231 14.27 21.48 -14.52
N LEU A 232 14.99 20.37 -14.49
CA LEU A 232 15.71 19.82 -15.65
C LEU A 232 14.85 18.83 -16.44
N TRP A 233 13.94 18.15 -15.74
CA TRP A 233 13.03 17.17 -16.31
C TRP A 233 11.79 17.02 -15.43
N LYS A 234 10.67 16.65 -16.08
CA LYS A 234 9.40 16.34 -15.43
C LYS A 234 8.77 15.12 -16.07
N SER A 235 8.14 14.27 -15.26
CA SER A 235 7.41 13.08 -15.73
C SER A 235 6.04 13.44 -16.29
N ASP A 236 5.43 12.48 -16.99
CA ASP A 236 3.99 12.42 -17.17
C ASP A 236 3.29 12.25 -15.81
N ALA A 237 1.95 12.37 -15.80
CA ALA A 237 1.14 12.18 -14.61
C ALA A 237 1.30 10.76 -14.05
N ILE A 238 1.47 10.68 -12.75
CA ILE A 238 1.58 9.45 -11.98
C ILE A 238 0.24 9.29 -11.23
N PRO A 239 -0.41 8.11 -11.23
CA PRO A 239 -1.58 7.88 -10.40
C PRO A 239 -1.21 8.09 -8.92
N THR A 240 -2.10 8.72 -8.16
CA THR A 240 -1.88 8.96 -6.73
C THR A 240 -1.75 7.67 -5.95
N ASP A 241 -1.26 7.79 -4.74
CA ASP A 241 -0.96 6.70 -3.82
C ASP A 241 -2.23 5.92 -3.46
N PRO A 242 -2.21 4.57 -3.60
CA PRO A 242 -3.33 3.74 -3.20
C PRO A 242 -3.41 3.56 -1.69
N ILE A 243 -4.64 3.49 -1.19
CA ILE A 243 -4.94 2.84 0.08
C ILE A 243 -5.24 1.38 -0.23
N ALA A 244 -4.41 0.49 0.28
CA ALA A 244 -4.53 -0.94 0.07
C ALA A 244 -4.94 -1.66 1.35
N VAL A 245 -5.68 -2.75 1.19
CA VAL A 245 -6.00 -3.68 2.28
C VAL A 245 -5.24 -4.97 2.10
N ARG A 246 -4.91 -5.66 3.19
CA ARG A 246 -4.29 -6.98 3.10
C ARG A 246 -5.30 -8.00 2.58
N GLY A 247 -4.96 -8.73 1.51
CA GLY A 247 -5.88 -9.57 0.74
C GLY A 247 -6.40 -10.81 1.47
N ASP A 248 -5.70 -11.29 2.51
CA ASP A 248 -6.09 -12.46 3.30
C ASP A 248 -6.95 -12.14 4.54
N LEU A 249 -7.45 -10.91 4.65
CA LEU A 249 -8.43 -10.55 5.67
C LEU A 249 -9.71 -11.37 5.49
N PRO A 250 -10.46 -11.67 6.59
CA PRO A 250 -11.77 -12.29 6.49
C PRO A 250 -12.66 -11.53 5.51
N GLU A 251 -13.25 -12.22 4.55
CA GLU A 251 -13.91 -11.61 3.39
C GLU A 251 -15.01 -10.59 3.77
N ALA A 252 -15.82 -10.92 4.80
CA ALA A 252 -16.86 -10.00 5.26
C ALA A 252 -16.29 -8.72 5.86
N PHE A 253 -15.22 -8.83 6.65
CA PHE A 253 -14.52 -7.68 7.20
C PHE A 253 -13.82 -6.87 6.09
N LYS A 254 -13.12 -7.52 5.18
CA LYS A 254 -12.48 -6.88 4.03
C LYS A 254 -13.47 -6.07 3.20
N LYS A 255 -14.64 -6.65 2.89
CA LYS A 255 -15.71 -5.95 2.16
C LYS A 255 -16.23 -4.72 2.92
N LYS A 256 -16.46 -4.84 4.23
CA LYS A 256 -16.88 -3.72 5.08
C LYS A 256 -15.84 -2.61 5.09
N LEU A 257 -14.57 -2.95 5.31
CA LEU A 257 -13.45 -2.01 5.32
C LEU A 257 -13.28 -1.32 3.97
N THR A 258 -13.28 -2.09 2.89
CA THR A 258 -13.22 -1.58 1.51
C THR A 258 -14.32 -0.56 1.23
N ASN A 259 -15.57 -0.88 1.62
CA ASN A 259 -16.68 0.07 1.42
C ASN A 259 -16.48 1.38 2.19
N VAL A 260 -15.97 1.33 3.41
CA VAL A 260 -15.64 2.54 4.19
C VAL A 260 -14.53 3.35 3.49
N LEU A 261 -13.45 2.68 3.08
CA LEU A 261 -12.33 3.35 2.42
C LEU A 261 -12.72 4.01 1.10
N GLN A 262 -13.57 3.36 0.30
CA GLN A 262 -14.00 3.89 -1.01
C GLN A 262 -14.94 5.10 -0.94
N HIS A 263 -15.46 5.45 0.24
CA HIS A 263 -16.42 6.53 0.42
C HIS A 263 -16.04 7.46 1.58
N LEU A 264 -14.78 7.42 2.03
CA LEU A 264 -14.33 8.21 3.17
C LEU A 264 -14.25 9.70 2.82
N ASP A 265 -15.10 10.49 3.45
CA ASP A 265 -15.06 11.94 3.38
C ASP A 265 -13.97 12.50 4.31
N LEU A 266 -13.06 13.26 3.74
CA LEU A 266 -11.95 13.91 4.44
C LEU A 266 -12.21 15.42 4.67
N THR A 267 -13.37 15.96 4.27
CA THR A 267 -13.66 17.40 4.38
C THR A 267 -13.74 17.91 5.82
N SER A 268 -13.99 16.99 6.76
CA SER A 268 -13.96 17.30 8.21
C SER A 268 -12.55 17.52 8.77
N LEU A 269 -11.50 17.10 8.04
CA LEU A 269 -10.11 17.42 8.41
C LEU A 269 -9.81 18.90 8.14
N ASP A 270 -8.90 19.46 8.93
CA ASP A 270 -8.39 20.80 8.68
C ASP A 270 -7.84 20.92 7.25
N PRO A 271 -8.15 22.00 6.51
CA PRO A 271 -7.60 22.20 5.17
C PRO A 271 -6.07 22.17 5.11
N ALA A 272 -5.38 22.62 6.16
CA ALA A 272 -3.91 22.55 6.24
C ALA A 272 -3.42 21.11 6.35
N ASP A 273 -4.12 20.26 7.12
CA ASP A 273 -3.80 18.84 7.23
C ASP A 273 -3.97 18.14 5.87
N ARG A 274 -5.11 18.35 5.20
CA ARG A 274 -5.37 17.77 3.88
C ARG A 274 -4.32 18.18 2.84
N LYS A 275 -3.89 19.44 2.86
CA LYS A 275 -2.83 19.93 1.99
C LYS A 275 -1.46 19.34 2.30
N SER A 276 -1.23 18.91 3.53
CA SER A 276 0.03 18.28 3.97
C SER A 276 0.07 16.77 3.69
N MET A 277 -1.05 16.20 3.26
CA MET A 277 -1.10 14.81 2.77
C MET A 277 -0.61 14.74 1.32
N VAL A 278 -0.98 13.73 0.61
CA VAL A 278 -0.67 13.53 -0.80
C VAL A 278 -1.56 14.40 -1.70
N GLY A 279 -1.15 15.64 -1.97
CA GLY A 279 -1.80 16.52 -2.94
C GLY A 279 -2.70 17.63 -2.38
N ALA A 280 -2.60 18.80 -3.01
CA ALA A 280 -3.45 19.95 -2.71
C ALA A 280 -4.81 19.78 -3.39
N GLY A 281 -5.87 19.63 -2.64
CA GLY A 281 -7.23 19.51 -3.19
C GLY A 281 -7.93 18.21 -2.86
N ILE A 282 -7.26 17.33 -2.11
CA ILE A 282 -7.83 16.09 -1.59
C ILE A 282 -9.01 16.42 -0.66
N THR A 283 -10.15 15.79 -0.91
CA THR A 283 -11.37 15.94 -0.13
C THR A 283 -11.97 14.62 0.32
N GLN A 284 -11.54 13.50 -0.28
CA GLN A 284 -12.13 12.18 -0.03
C GLN A 284 -11.17 11.08 -0.45
N LEU A 285 -11.48 9.85 -0.05
CA LEU A 285 -10.99 8.66 -0.73
C LEU A 285 -12.03 8.24 -1.77
N VAL A 286 -11.55 7.73 -2.92
CA VAL A 286 -12.39 7.25 -4.03
C VAL A 286 -11.98 5.83 -4.42
N PRO A 287 -12.88 5.05 -5.03
CA PRO A 287 -12.53 3.70 -5.49
C PRO A 287 -11.32 3.70 -6.40
N GLN A 288 -10.42 2.76 -6.17
CA GLN A 288 -9.25 2.52 -6.99
C GLN A 288 -9.02 1.02 -7.18
N THR A 289 -8.37 0.65 -8.27
CA THR A 289 -8.10 -0.76 -8.61
C THR A 289 -6.63 -0.99 -8.90
N ASP A 290 -6.22 -2.24 -8.79
CA ASP A 290 -4.87 -2.70 -9.11
C ASP A 290 -4.42 -2.30 -10.53
N GLN A 291 -5.34 -2.33 -11.49
CA GLN A 291 -5.08 -2.01 -12.90
C GLN A 291 -4.58 -0.57 -13.13
N ALA A 292 -4.93 0.37 -12.25
CA ALA A 292 -4.43 1.75 -12.34
C ALA A 292 -2.90 1.85 -12.26
N TYR A 293 -2.24 0.83 -11.74
CA TYR A 293 -0.79 0.77 -11.52
C TYR A 293 -0.05 -0.07 -12.56
N ASP A 294 -0.72 -0.51 -13.65
CA ASP A 294 -0.08 -1.27 -14.72
C ASP A 294 1.04 -0.48 -15.42
N GLY A 295 0.87 0.83 -15.59
CA GLY A 295 1.92 1.70 -16.13
C GLY A 295 3.20 1.71 -15.29
N ILE A 296 3.09 1.54 -13.97
CA ILE A 296 4.24 1.41 -13.06
C ILE A 296 4.94 0.07 -13.29
N ARG A 297 4.17 -1.02 -13.42
CA ARG A 297 4.71 -2.36 -13.75
C ARG A 297 5.46 -2.36 -15.08
N ASP A 298 4.93 -1.66 -16.07
CA ASP A 298 5.57 -1.58 -17.40
C ASP A 298 6.85 -0.73 -17.36
N LEU A 299 6.89 0.32 -16.55
CA LEU A 299 8.10 1.11 -16.35
C LEU A 299 9.18 0.29 -15.61
N VAL A 300 8.82 -0.47 -14.60
CA VAL A 300 9.72 -1.41 -13.89
C VAL A 300 10.34 -2.40 -14.86
N LYS A 301 9.53 -3.03 -15.75
CA LYS A 301 10.02 -3.94 -16.79
C LYS A 301 10.96 -3.22 -17.77
N THR A 302 10.57 -2.04 -18.23
CA THR A 302 11.37 -1.24 -19.19
C THR A 302 12.74 -0.90 -18.62
N LEU A 303 12.82 -0.63 -17.33
CA LEU A 303 14.06 -0.31 -16.63
C LEU A 303 14.85 -1.54 -16.18
N ASN A 304 14.32 -2.75 -16.40
CA ASN A 304 14.91 -4.00 -15.89
C ASN A 304 15.16 -3.97 -14.37
N ILE A 305 14.27 -3.34 -13.62
CA ILE A 305 14.38 -3.29 -12.17
C ILE A 305 13.97 -4.65 -11.58
N ASP A 306 14.87 -5.23 -10.82
CA ASP A 306 14.60 -6.44 -10.06
C ASP A 306 13.88 -6.06 -8.76
N LEU A 307 12.57 -6.23 -8.74
CA LEU A 307 11.74 -5.90 -7.58
C LEU A 307 12.15 -6.66 -6.32
N ALA A 308 12.69 -7.87 -6.46
CA ALA A 308 13.17 -8.66 -5.31
C ALA A 308 14.40 -8.06 -4.62
N LYS A 309 15.10 -7.13 -5.27
CA LYS A 309 16.22 -6.39 -4.68
C LYS A 309 15.80 -5.08 -4.02
N LEU A 310 14.55 -4.68 -4.22
CA LEU A 310 13.99 -3.48 -3.59
C LEU A 310 13.22 -3.83 -2.31
N SER A 311 12.89 -5.10 -2.10
CA SER A 311 12.18 -5.62 -0.91
C SER A 311 13.16 -6.12 0.15
#